data_e532f5b4665fb312ce253bc4fc59db8c
#
_entry.id   e532f5b4665fb312ce253bc4fc59db8c
#
_cell.length_a   1.000
_cell.length_b   1.000
_cell.length_c   1.000
_cell.angle_alpha   90.00
_cell.angle_beta   90.00
_cell.angle_gamma   90.00
#
_symmetry.space_group_name_H-M   'P 1'
#
loop_
_entity.id
_entity.type
_entity.pdbx_description
1 polymer ?
#
loop_
_entity_poly.entity_id
_entity_poly.type
_entity_poly.pdbx_seq_one_letter_code
_entity_poly.pdbx_strand_id
1 'polypeptide(L)'
;GTHNRITLKKTTLQQDPGLPILSAIGNDGAYGWGTPGANGGHVELIADEETLNGDIVVDTISDVNLTLRNNSVWTGAITIIPNAQGGEKYKTNADIFIGAGSVWNLTADSQATTVNNLGTINFNGHTITLADGTVLK
;
A
#
# COMPACT_ATOMS: atom_id res chain seq x y z
N GLY A 1 -3.88 16.36 -7.41
CA GLY A 1 -3.62 14.94 -7.58
C GLY A 1 -4.68 14.23 -8.39
N THR A 2 -4.37 13.06 -8.85
CA THR A 2 -5.25 12.24 -9.66
C THR A 2 -5.82 11.11 -8.82
N HIS A 3 -7.11 10.82 -8.96
CA HIS A 3 -7.76 9.69 -8.30
C HIS A 3 -7.92 8.55 -9.28
N ASN A 4 -7.36 7.40 -8.96
CA ASN A 4 -7.39 6.22 -9.80
C ASN A 4 -7.96 5.03 -9.02
N ARG A 5 -8.83 4.25 -9.67
CA ARG A 5 -9.30 2.98 -9.16
C ARG A 5 -8.83 1.87 -10.08
N ILE A 6 -8.19 0.86 -9.50
CA ILE A 6 -7.72 -0.32 -10.20
C ILE A 6 -8.42 -1.53 -9.59
N THR A 7 -9.13 -2.29 -10.40
CA THR A 7 -9.73 -3.55 -9.95
C THR A 7 -9.09 -4.69 -10.73
N LEU A 8 -8.47 -5.62 -9.99
CA LEU A 8 -7.88 -6.83 -10.53
C LEU A 8 -8.74 -8.02 -10.09
N LYS A 9 -9.14 -8.84 -11.03
CA LYS A 9 -10.04 -9.94 -10.76
C LYS A 9 -9.60 -11.21 -11.46
N LYS A 10 -9.47 -12.30 -10.70
CA LYS A 10 -9.18 -13.65 -11.19
C LYS A 10 -7.91 -13.73 -12.02
N THR A 11 -6.90 -12.94 -11.66
CA THR A 11 -5.60 -12.95 -12.34
C THR A 11 -4.48 -13.13 -11.32
N THR A 12 -3.25 -13.08 -11.79
CA THR A 12 -2.08 -13.04 -10.93
C THR A 12 -1.20 -11.88 -11.37
N LEU A 13 -0.91 -10.98 -10.44
CA LEU A 13 0.03 -9.89 -10.66
C LEU A 13 1.31 -10.19 -9.88
N GLN A 14 2.42 -10.30 -10.60
CA GLN A 14 3.70 -10.64 -10.01
C GLN A 14 4.78 -9.72 -10.54
N GLN A 15 5.68 -9.30 -9.66
CA GLN A 15 6.83 -8.48 -10.00
C GLN A 15 8.11 -9.20 -9.57
N ASP A 16 9.23 -8.86 -10.19
CA ASP A 16 10.53 -9.37 -9.79
C ASP A 16 10.85 -8.99 -8.34
N PRO A 17 11.60 -9.82 -7.59
CA PRO A 17 11.97 -9.51 -6.22
C PRO A 17 12.61 -8.12 -6.08
N GLY A 18 12.13 -7.36 -5.12
CA GLY A 18 12.64 -6.01 -4.85
C GLY A 18 12.00 -4.91 -5.67
N LEU A 19 11.12 -5.23 -6.64
CA LEU A 19 10.39 -4.24 -7.41
C LEU A 19 8.96 -4.11 -6.88
N PRO A 20 8.41 -2.88 -6.82
CA PRO A 20 7.03 -2.69 -6.40
C PRO A 20 6.04 -3.09 -7.50
N ILE A 21 4.90 -3.65 -7.10
CA ILE A 21 3.75 -3.83 -8.00
C ILE A 21 2.95 -2.54 -8.12
N LEU A 22 3.08 -1.65 -7.15
CA LEU A 22 2.38 -0.37 -7.13
C LEU A 22 3.25 0.68 -6.45
N SER A 23 3.42 1.81 -7.11
CA SER A 23 4.07 2.99 -6.54
C SER A 23 3.13 4.18 -6.66
N ALA A 24 2.77 4.78 -5.52
CA ALA A 24 2.01 6.01 -5.47
C ALA A 24 2.92 7.11 -4.93
N ILE A 25 3.57 7.83 -5.83
CA ILE A 25 4.59 8.81 -5.50
C ILE A 25 4.22 10.13 -6.21
N GLY A 26 4.21 11.20 -5.44
CA GLY A 26 3.93 12.53 -5.96
C GLY A 26 5.17 13.27 -6.42
N ASN A 27 4.95 14.50 -6.88
CA ASN A 27 6.01 15.39 -7.33
C ASN A 27 6.78 15.95 -6.12
N ASP A 28 8.07 15.71 -6.08
CA ASP A 28 8.97 16.24 -5.05
C ASP A 28 9.71 17.52 -5.48
N GLY A 29 9.37 18.07 -6.65
CA GLY A 29 10.03 19.25 -7.23
C GLY A 29 11.20 18.91 -8.14
N ALA A 30 11.63 17.66 -8.22
CA ALA A 30 12.78 17.26 -9.02
C ALA A 30 12.57 17.46 -10.51
N TYR A 31 11.34 17.42 -10.98
CA TYR A 31 11.01 17.50 -12.41
C TYR A 31 10.61 18.90 -12.87
N GLY A 32 10.50 19.87 -11.95
CA GLY A 32 10.21 21.26 -12.30
C GLY A 32 8.80 21.53 -12.81
N TRP A 33 7.85 20.62 -12.58
CA TRP A 33 6.45 20.80 -12.99
C TRP A 33 5.51 20.61 -11.80
N GLY A 34 4.34 21.22 -11.90
CA GLY A 34 3.33 21.13 -10.85
C GLY A 34 3.73 21.91 -9.59
N THR A 35 2.93 21.78 -8.53
CA THR A 35 3.21 22.36 -7.22
C THR A 35 3.82 21.29 -6.33
N PRO A 36 5.08 21.43 -5.90
CA PRO A 36 5.70 20.45 -5.01
C PRO A 36 4.87 20.24 -3.74
N GLY A 37 4.69 18.98 -3.34
CA GLY A 37 3.91 18.62 -2.18
C GLY A 37 2.39 18.58 -2.41
N ALA A 38 1.90 18.98 -3.59
CA ALA A 38 0.47 19.02 -3.89
C ALA A 38 0.04 18.03 -4.98
N ASN A 39 0.97 17.29 -5.60
CA ASN A 39 0.70 16.39 -6.72
C ASN A 39 0.85 14.92 -6.31
N GLY A 40 0.22 14.54 -5.20
CA GLY A 40 0.22 13.16 -4.75
C GLY A 40 -0.63 12.25 -5.63
N GLY A 41 -0.27 10.97 -5.66
CA GLY A 41 -1.09 9.94 -6.29
C GLY A 41 -2.14 9.42 -5.31
N HIS A 42 -3.38 9.26 -5.78
CA HIS A 42 -4.48 8.69 -5.00
C HIS A 42 -4.95 7.43 -5.71
N VAL A 43 -4.70 6.27 -5.12
CA VAL A 43 -4.99 4.98 -5.76
C VAL A 43 -5.87 4.14 -4.85
N GLU A 44 -6.97 3.63 -5.40
CA GLU A 44 -7.75 2.56 -4.81
C GLU A 44 -7.47 1.28 -5.59
N LEU A 45 -6.86 0.30 -4.92
CA LEU A 45 -6.56 -1.01 -5.51
C LEU A 45 -7.46 -2.07 -4.89
N ILE A 46 -8.27 -2.71 -5.73
CA ILE A 46 -9.17 -3.77 -5.32
C ILE A 46 -8.71 -5.08 -5.94
N ALA A 47 -8.39 -6.04 -5.10
CA ALA A 47 -8.03 -7.39 -5.50
C ALA A 47 -9.20 -8.34 -5.19
N ASP A 48 -9.73 -8.98 -6.22
CA ASP A 48 -10.90 -9.86 -6.15
C ASP A 48 -10.54 -11.21 -6.76
N GLU A 49 -10.50 -12.26 -5.94
CA GLU A 49 -9.97 -13.58 -6.34
C GLU A 49 -8.59 -13.43 -7.00
N GLU A 50 -7.73 -12.61 -6.40
CA GLU A 50 -6.48 -12.18 -7.01
C GLU A 50 -5.29 -12.70 -6.23
N THR A 51 -4.19 -12.94 -6.92
CA THR A 51 -2.89 -13.19 -6.30
C THR A 51 -1.95 -12.04 -6.65
N LEU A 52 -1.49 -11.32 -5.62
CA LEU A 52 -0.54 -10.21 -5.76
C LEU A 52 0.80 -10.61 -5.15
N ASN A 53 1.86 -10.54 -5.93
CA ASN A 53 3.23 -10.79 -5.45
C ASN A 53 4.10 -9.59 -5.76
N GLY A 54 4.47 -8.86 -4.74
CA GLY A 54 5.33 -7.68 -4.83
C GLY A 54 4.96 -6.62 -3.82
N ASP A 55 5.78 -5.59 -3.75
CA ASP A 55 5.68 -4.56 -2.74
C ASP A 55 4.85 -3.36 -3.20
N ILE A 56 4.33 -2.61 -2.24
CA ILE A 56 3.64 -1.35 -2.47
C ILE A 56 4.47 -0.24 -1.83
N VAL A 57 4.71 0.83 -2.58
CA VAL A 57 5.42 2.02 -2.10
C VAL A 57 4.51 3.23 -2.25
N VAL A 58 4.37 4.01 -1.19
CA VAL A 58 3.57 5.22 -1.19
C VAL A 58 4.36 6.32 -0.47
N ASP A 59 4.31 7.55 -0.98
CA ASP A 59 4.97 8.67 -0.29
C ASP A 59 4.00 9.43 0.62
N THR A 60 4.54 10.38 1.39
CA THR A 60 3.77 11.09 2.41
C THR A 60 2.76 12.10 1.86
N ILE A 61 2.76 12.37 0.56
CA ILE A 61 1.74 13.23 -0.08
C ILE A 61 0.75 12.42 -0.92
N SER A 62 0.92 11.11 -0.96
CA SER A 62 0.05 10.20 -1.72
C SER A 62 -0.74 9.29 -0.79
N ASP A 63 -1.73 8.59 -1.32
CA ASP A 63 -2.45 7.59 -0.56
C ASP A 63 -2.82 6.38 -1.42
N VAL A 64 -2.90 5.23 -0.75
CA VAL A 64 -3.33 3.96 -1.31
C VAL A 64 -4.41 3.38 -0.41
N ASN A 65 -5.55 3.03 -0.98
CA ASN A 65 -6.56 2.20 -0.34
C ASN A 65 -6.51 0.82 -0.98
N LEU A 66 -6.09 -0.17 -0.21
CA LEU A 66 -5.99 -1.55 -0.67
C LEU A 66 -7.12 -2.38 -0.07
N THR A 67 -7.86 -3.07 -0.94
CA THR A 67 -8.90 -4.02 -0.54
C THR A 67 -8.56 -5.39 -1.10
N LEU A 68 -8.42 -6.36 -0.22
CA LEU A 68 -8.33 -7.78 -0.57
C LEU A 68 -9.68 -8.43 -0.27
N ARG A 69 -10.29 -9.06 -1.26
CA ARG A 69 -11.59 -9.71 -1.08
C ARG A 69 -11.70 -10.99 -1.89
N ASN A 70 -12.65 -11.82 -1.54
CA ASN A 70 -12.96 -13.07 -2.25
C ASN A 70 -11.72 -13.98 -2.38
N ASN A 71 -11.09 -14.29 -1.25
CA ASN A 71 -9.94 -15.21 -1.18
C ASN A 71 -8.72 -14.71 -1.95
N SER A 72 -8.51 -13.40 -1.98
CA SER A 72 -7.28 -12.83 -2.53
C SER A 72 -6.09 -13.06 -1.61
N VAL A 73 -4.90 -13.17 -2.20
CA VAL A 73 -3.64 -13.35 -1.47
C VAL A 73 -2.65 -12.31 -1.93
N TRP A 74 -2.12 -11.55 -0.98
CA TRP A 74 -1.03 -10.61 -1.24
C TRP A 74 0.22 -11.06 -0.50
N THR A 75 1.31 -11.24 -1.21
CA THR A 75 2.63 -11.53 -0.66
C THR A 75 3.53 -10.33 -0.97
N GLY A 76 3.89 -9.60 0.07
CA GLY A 76 4.68 -8.39 -0.09
C GLY A 76 4.69 -7.54 1.17
N ALA A 77 5.26 -6.35 1.04
CA ALA A 77 5.32 -5.36 2.10
C ALA A 77 4.88 -4.00 1.57
N ILE A 78 4.43 -3.13 2.48
CA ILE A 78 4.10 -1.75 2.13
C ILE A 78 5.00 -0.80 2.90
N THR A 79 5.58 0.17 2.20
CA THR A 79 6.47 1.17 2.75
C THR A 79 5.93 2.56 2.46
N ILE A 80 5.91 3.40 3.50
CA ILE A 80 5.58 4.81 3.38
C ILE A 80 6.90 5.58 3.42
N ILE A 81 7.23 6.24 2.31
CA ILE A 81 8.48 6.99 2.19
C ILE A 81 8.21 8.50 2.31
N PRO A 82 9.12 9.27 2.90
CA PRO A 82 8.94 10.71 2.97
C PRO A 82 9.07 11.35 1.58
N ASN A 83 8.16 12.29 1.28
CA ASN A 83 8.35 13.19 0.15
C ASN A 83 9.10 14.42 0.64
N ALA A 84 10.09 14.90 -0.13
CA ALA A 84 10.92 16.04 0.26
C ALA A 84 10.10 17.33 0.43
N GLN A 85 8.93 17.42 -0.18
CA GLN A 85 8.08 18.61 -0.17
C GLN A 85 6.99 18.59 0.89
N GLY A 86 6.96 17.59 1.76
CA GLY A 86 6.08 17.62 2.91
C GLY A 86 5.23 16.36 3.11
N GLY A 87 4.13 16.58 3.81
CA GLY A 87 3.24 15.53 4.25
C GLY A 87 3.62 14.98 5.63
N GLU A 88 2.59 14.73 6.44
CA GLU A 88 2.79 14.05 7.71
C GLU A 88 2.84 12.55 7.49
N LYS A 89 3.90 11.96 7.97
CA LYS A 89 4.14 10.54 7.82
C LYS A 89 3.01 9.72 8.48
N TYR A 90 2.48 8.75 7.76
CA TYR A 90 1.45 7.79 8.18
C TYR A 90 0.03 8.35 8.36
N LYS A 91 -0.24 9.60 8.11
CA LYS A 91 -1.52 10.20 8.47
C LYS A 91 -2.70 9.67 7.65
N THR A 92 -2.54 9.56 6.33
CA THR A 92 -3.61 9.11 5.43
C THR A 92 -3.09 8.26 4.26
N ASN A 93 -1.87 7.76 4.35
CA ASN A 93 -1.15 7.27 3.18
C ASN A 93 -1.51 5.84 2.78
N ALA A 94 -1.92 5.01 3.72
CA ALA A 94 -2.18 3.61 3.41
C ALA A 94 -3.26 3.02 4.31
N ASP A 95 -4.43 2.80 3.74
CA ASP A 95 -5.53 2.10 4.41
C ASP A 95 -5.70 0.73 3.77
N ILE A 96 -5.63 -0.32 4.58
CA ILE A 96 -5.66 -1.69 4.12
C ILE A 96 -6.87 -2.40 4.71
N PHE A 97 -7.69 -2.99 3.84
CA PHE A 97 -8.82 -3.84 4.21
C PHE A 97 -8.57 -5.26 3.71
N ILE A 98 -8.62 -6.23 4.62
CA ILE A 98 -8.47 -7.64 4.31
C ILE A 98 -9.80 -8.31 4.61
N GLY A 99 -10.53 -8.71 3.57
CA GLY A 99 -11.81 -9.36 3.70
C GLY A 99 -11.69 -10.80 4.20
N ALA A 100 -12.81 -11.36 4.64
CA ALA A 100 -12.85 -12.74 5.09
C ALA A 100 -12.35 -13.69 4.01
N GLY A 101 -11.48 -14.63 4.37
CA GLY A 101 -10.85 -15.59 3.45
C GLY A 101 -9.66 -15.06 2.69
N SER A 102 -9.40 -13.77 2.72
CA SER A 102 -8.21 -13.18 2.09
C SER A 102 -7.01 -13.20 3.03
N VAL A 103 -5.81 -13.12 2.46
CA VAL A 103 -4.56 -13.30 3.20
C VAL A 103 -3.53 -12.25 2.77
N TRP A 104 -2.85 -11.67 3.75
CA TRP A 104 -1.63 -10.89 3.53
C TRP A 104 -0.45 -11.63 4.13
N ASN A 105 0.51 -12.00 3.28
CA ASN A 105 1.77 -12.61 3.71
C ASN A 105 2.86 -11.53 3.69
N LEU A 106 3.37 -11.15 4.86
CA LEU A 106 4.43 -10.15 4.95
C LEU A 106 5.77 -10.73 4.51
N THR A 107 6.51 -9.93 3.76
CA THR A 107 7.89 -10.26 3.35
C THR A 107 8.93 -9.36 4.01
N ALA A 108 8.49 -8.28 4.65
CA ALA A 108 9.34 -7.35 5.39
C ALA A 108 8.49 -6.55 6.36
N ASP A 109 9.12 -5.82 7.28
CA ASP A 109 8.42 -4.89 8.15
C ASP A 109 7.70 -3.85 7.31
N SER A 110 6.45 -3.59 7.64
CA SER A 110 5.55 -2.77 6.85
C SER A 110 5.04 -1.58 7.67
N GLN A 111 4.49 -0.61 6.97
CA GLN A 111 3.91 0.60 7.53
C GLN A 111 2.54 0.83 6.91
N ALA A 112 1.57 1.22 7.71
CA ALA A 112 0.24 1.53 7.22
C ALA A 112 -0.40 2.60 8.10
N THR A 113 -1.41 3.29 7.57
CA THR A 113 -2.22 4.19 8.37
C THR A 113 -3.19 3.38 9.21
N THR A 114 -3.97 2.53 8.57
CA THR A 114 -4.91 1.61 9.23
C THR A 114 -4.87 0.24 8.58
N VAL A 115 -5.19 -0.78 9.37
CA VAL A 115 -5.40 -2.14 8.87
C VAL A 115 -6.69 -2.67 9.48
N ASN A 116 -7.66 -2.98 8.63
CA ASN A 116 -8.88 -3.66 9.03
C ASN A 116 -8.84 -5.09 8.53
N ASN A 117 -8.60 -6.03 9.44
CA ASN A 117 -8.37 -7.43 9.10
C ASN A 117 -9.55 -8.31 9.51
N LEU A 118 -10.31 -8.76 8.53
CA LEU A 118 -11.34 -9.78 8.69
C LEU A 118 -10.90 -11.15 8.16
N GLY A 119 -9.71 -11.21 7.57
CA GLY A 119 -9.10 -12.43 7.04
C GLY A 119 -7.91 -12.88 7.87
N THR A 120 -6.77 -13.06 7.22
CA THR A 120 -5.55 -13.56 7.85
C THR A 120 -4.35 -12.69 7.46
N ILE A 121 -3.51 -12.38 8.45
CA ILE A 121 -2.19 -11.79 8.22
C ILE A 121 -1.15 -12.79 8.73
N ASN A 122 -0.28 -13.21 7.83
CA ASN A 122 0.90 -14.02 8.19
C ASN A 122 2.09 -13.09 8.33
N PHE A 123 2.49 -12.82 9.56
CA PHE A 123 3.53 -11.84 9.85
C PHE A 123 4.93 -12.33 9.49
N ASN A 124 5.18 -13.64 9.54
CA ASN A 124 6.45 -14.25 9.14
C ASN A 124 7.67 -13.63 9.86
N GLY A 125 7.49 -13.24 11.13
CA GLY A 125 8.54 -12.59 11.91
C GLY A 125 8.68 -11.08 11.69
N HIS A 126 7.81 -10.50 10.87
CA HIS A 126 7.80 -9.06 10.58
C HIS A 126 6.71 -8.32 11.36
N THR A 127 6.68 -7.02 11.25
CA THR A 127 5.74 -6.15 11.95
C THR A 127 5.04 -5.20 10.99
N ILE A 128 3.89 -4.68 11.43
CA ILE A 128 3.20 -3.57 10.76
C ILE A 128 3.07 -2.43 11.75
N THR A 129 3.66 -1.29 11.47
CA THR A 129 3.55 -0.09 12.29
C THR A 129 2.45 0.81 11.74
N LEU A 130 1.48 1.17 12.61
CA LEU A 130 0.35 2.00 12.25
C LEU A 130 0.58 3.48 12.59
N ALA A 131 -0.28 4.34 12.06
CA ALA A 131 -0.18 5.79 12.24
C ALA A 131 -0.23 6.25 13.70
N ASP A 132 -0.96 5.54 14.55
CA ASP A 132 -1.08 5.83 15.99
C ASP A 132 0.07 5.27 16.83
N GLY A 133 1.06 4.65 16.21
CA GLY A 133 2.18 4.01 16.88
C GLY A 133 1.94 2.56 17.26
N THR A 134 0.77 2.02 17.01
CA THR A 134 0.49 0.60 17.24
C THR A 134 1.35 -0.26 16.33
N VAL A 135 1.91 -1.33 16.89
CA VAL A 135 2.71 -2.30 16.14
C VAL A 135 1.98 -3.64 16.17
N LEU A 136 1.59 -4.10 14.98
CA LEU A 136 0.99 -5.42 14.79
C LEU A 136 2.10 -6.45 14.53
N LYS A 137 1.98 -7.61 15.15
CA LYS A 137 2.97 -8.68 15.02
C LYS A 137 2.42 -10.05 15.47
#